data_9449d0ff1cb6c2a94181ab08e9f7e2e3
#
_entry.id   9449d0ff1cb6c2a94181ab08e9f7e2e3
#
_cell.length_a   1.000
_cell.length_b   1.000
_cell.length_c   1.000
_cell.angle_alpha   90.00
_cell.angle_beta   90.00
_cell.angle_gamma   90.00
#
_symmetry.space_group_name_H-M   'P 1'
#
loop_
_entity.id
_entity.type
_entity.pdbx_description
1 polymer ?
#
loop_
_entity_poly.entity_id
_entity_poly.type
_entity_poly.pdbx_seq_one_letter_code
_entity_poly.pdbx_strand_id
1 'polypeptide(L)'
;LAILELVSFHKNELNSINAIKLEDIVPYIVTALERNKADFENRVKAVIQSECTSIHPSVLWVFEEEARRYIRDLDRDGVSSFRDIAFKDVFPLYGQIDIVGSSDERNIAIQKDLLKHLNLIVQIVDKALEEEPLPIYEQTKFRINKYVDDLKENLNASSEQKIVNFIHKEINPLIEHFQSKSDVLSQMIDHYNNCIDKDAGVVYDQRKNYDDTVQRINRTLARYIDRKQAEAQRIFPHYFERYKTDGVDHNIYIGESMTKNKEFSRVYLHNIRLWQLQIVCEMENKFYHIQENLPLKLDAASLILVFSSTLSIRYRMDEKKFDVDGTYNARYEIIKKRIDKAFVKNTEERVTQKGKIAIIYSQKADEREYLKYVEYLQKKNYLGDEVELLELEDVQGVVGLKAIRVEVLYHKDEDASEEKALTYEDLMEVLH
;
A
#
# COMPACT_ATOMS: atom_id res chain seq x y z
N LEU A 1 16.77 -7.14 -36.89
CA LEU A 1 17.54 -7.10 -38.14
C LEU A 1 17.92 -8.54 -38.50
N ALA A 2 17.61 -8.96 -39.73
CA ALA A 2 18.05 -10.22 -40.30
C ALA A 2 18.91 -9.91 -41.52
N ILE A 3 19.91 -10.76 -41.75
CA ILE A 3 20.78 -10.68 -42.92
C ILE A 3 20.53 -11.94 -43.77
N LEU A 4 20.18 -11.74 -45.01
CA LEU A 4 20.07 -12.84 -46.00
C LEU A 4 21.33 -12.82 -46.83
N GLU A 5 22.13 -13.91 -46.74
CA GLU A 5 23.29 -14.12 -47.57
C GLU A 5 22.98 -15.20 -48.62
N LEU A 6 23.29 -14.90 -49.88
CA LEU A 6 23.11 -15.82 -50.98
C LEU A 6 24.49 -16.21 -51.51
N VAL A 7 24.72 -17.50 -51.60
CA VAL A 7 25.96 -18.07 -52.12
C VAL A 7 25.64 -19.00 -53.30
N SER A 8 26.38 -18.86 -54.40
CA SER A 8 26.30 -19.77 -55.55
C SER A 8 27.63 -20.49 -55.77
N PHE A 9 27.56 -21.75 -56.19
CA PHE A 9 28.72 -22.53 -56.57
C PHE A 9 29.22 -22.26 -58.00
N HIS A 10 28.38 -21.55 -58.79
CA HIS A 10 28.73 -21.25 -60.18
C HIS A 10 29.00 -19.77 -60.40
N LYS A 11 29.97 -19.46 -61.16
CA LYS A 11 30.42 -18.11 -61.50
C LYS A 11 29.31 -17.36 -62.28
N ASN A 12 28.96 -16.14 -61.92
CA ASN A 12 27.99 -15.26 -62.56
C ASN A 12 26.49 -15.67 -62.40
N GLU A 13 26.13 -16.62 -61.56
CA GLU A 13 24.73 -16.94 -61.28
C GLU A 13 24.06 -15.86 -60.43
N LEU A 14 24.81 -15.24 -59.51
CA LEU A 14 24.31 -14.10 -58.72
C LEU A 14 24.55 -12.80 -59.50
N ASN A 15 23.54 -12.31 -60.19
CA ASN A 15 23.55 -11.07 -60.96
C ASN A 15 22.27 -10.25 -60.71
N SER A 16 22.23 -9.01 -61.20
CA SER A 16 21.11 -8.08 -60.99
C SER A 16 19.79 -8.60 -61.54
N ILE A 17 19.79 -9.42 -62.58
CA ILE A 17 18.57 -9.98 -63.18
C ILE A 17 17.97 -11.06 -62.26
N ASN A 18 18.84 -11.92 -61.69
CA ASN A 18 18.38 -12.94 -60.75
C ASN A 18 18.03 -12.37 -59.38
N ALA A 19 18.57 -11.20 -59.01
CA ALA A 19 18.23 -10.50 -57.79
C ALA A 19 16.75 -10.02 -57.79
N ILE A 20 16.16 -9.70 -58.95
CA ILE A 20 14.77 -9.32 -59.11
C ILE A 20 13.84 -10.43 -58.60
N LYS A 21 14.20 -11.71 -58.79
CA LYS A 21 13.41 -12.85 -58.27
C LYS A 21 13.31 -12.91 -56.74
N LEU A 22 14.26 -12.27 -56.05
CA LEU A 22 14.23 -12.15 -54.60
C LEU A 22 13.19 -11.14 -54.15
N GLU A 23 12.89 -10.09 -54.90
CA GLU A 23 11.90 -9.10 -54.54
C GLU A 23 10.51 -9.72 -54.29
N ASP A 24 10.18 -10.77 -55.01
CA ASP A 24 8.94 -11.53 -54.84
C ASP A 24 8.95 -12.42 -53.58
N ILE A 25 10.13 -12.90 -53.15
CA ILE A 25 10.28 -13.85 -52.03
C ILE A 25 10.56 -13.15 -50.71
N VAL A 26 11.28 -12.04 -50.72
CA VAL A 26 11.67 -11.28 -49.51
C VAL A 26 10.48 -10.95 -48.64
N PRO A 27 9.31 -10.48 -49.13
CA PRO A 27 8.14 -10.19 -48.30
C PRO A 27 7.66 -11.40 -47.51
N TYR A 28 7.67 -12.61 -48.11
CA TYR A 28 7.27 -13.84 -47.42
C TYR A 28 8.28 -14.23 -46.34
N ILE A 29 9.58 -14.06 -46.59
CA ILE A 29 10.62 -14.31 -45.59
C ILE A 29 10.49 -13.32 -44.45
N VAL A 30 10.27 -12.04 -44.72
CA VAL A 30 10.06 -11.00 -43.70
C VAL A 30 8.84 -11.33 -42.84
N THR A 31 7.70 -11.66 -43.47
CA THR A 31 6.48 -12.04 -42.76
C THR A 31 6.68 -13.26 -41.86
N ALA A 32 7.40 -14.28 -42.37
CA ALA A 32 7.73 -15.48 -41.59
C ALA A 32 8.63 -15.16 -40.36
N LEU A 33 9.61 -14.29 -40.55
CA LEU A 33 10.51 -13.85 -39.48
C LEU A 33 9.76 -13.01 -38.44
N GLU A 34 8.89 -12.09 -38.88
CA GLU A 34 8.05 -11.29 -37.98
C GLU A 34 7.11 -12.15 -37.17
N ARG A 35 6.45 -13.14 -37.80
CA ARG A 35 5.61 -14.10 -37.12
C ARG A 35 6.39 -14.92 -36.09
N ASN A 36 7.54 -15.45 -36.46
CA ASN A 36 8.39 -16.24 -35.57
C ASN A 36 8.87 -15.40 -34.36
N LYS A 37 9.21 -14.13 -34.59
CA LYS A 37 9.53 -13.16 -33.52
C LYS A 37 8.35 -12.94 -32.60
N ALA A 38 7.15 -12.70 -33.16
CA ALA A 38 5.93 -12.49 -32.38
C ALA A 38 5.58 -13.72 -31.53
N ASP A 39 5.69 -14.92 -32.11
CA ASP A 39 5.44 -16.17 -31.39
C ASP A 39 6.45 -16.38 -30.25
N PHE A 40 7.74 -16.07 -30.47
CA PHE A 40 8.75 -16.12 -29.41
C PHE A 40 8.48 -15.09 -28.29
N GLU A 41 8.13 -13.84 -28.61
CA GLU A 41 7.78 -12.83 -27.63
C GLU A 41 6.52 -13.23 -26.84
N ASN A 42 5.55 -13.87 -27.48
CA ASN A 42 4.37 -14.41 -26.79
C ASN A 42 4.74 -15.55 -25.83
N ARG A 43 5.67 -16.43 -26.22
CA ARG A 43 6.20 -17.46 -25.31
C ARG A 43 6.92 -16.85 -24.10
N VAL A 44 7.72 -15.80 -24.30
CA VAL A 44 8.38 -15.05 -23.21
C VAL A 44 7.36 -14.51 -22.23
N LYS A 45 6.32 -13.83 -22.73
CA LYS A 45 5.24 -13.31 -21.88
C LYS A 45 4.49 -14.42 -21.13
N ALA A 46 4.19 -15.54 -21.80
CA ALA A 46 3.53 -16.69 -21.19
C ALA A 46 4.38 -17.30 -20.04
N VAL A 47 5.69 -17.44 -20.23
CA VAL A 47 6.59 -17.91 -19.16
C VAL A 47 6.61 -16.94 -17.98
N ILE A 48 6.73 -15.63 -18.21
CA ILE A 48 6.68 -14.64 -17.13
C ILE A 48 5.34 -14.72 -16.39
N GLN A 49 4.26 -14.88 -17.11
CA GLN A 49 2.91 -14.94 -16.51
C GLN A 49 2.67 -16.23 -15.71
N SER A 50 3.25 -17.38 -16.15
CA SER A 50 3.15 -18.65 -15.42
C SER A 50 4.05 -18.69 -14.18
N GLU A 51 5.30 -18.28 -14.32
CA GLU A 51 6.31 -18.37 -13.25
C GLU A 51 6.20 -17.20 -12.25
N CYS A 52 5.80 -16.01 -12.72
CA CYS A 52 5.73 -14.78 -11.94
C CYS A 52 4.29 -14.25 -11.90
N THR A 53 4.07 -13.18 -11.15
CA THR A 53 2.80 -12.41 -11.20
C THR A 53 2.97 -11.14 -12.04
N SER A 54 2.16 -10.12 -11.79
CA SER A 54 2.35 -8.80 -12.37
C SER A 54 3.68 -8.19 -11.91
N ILE A 55 4.58 -7.96 -12.86
CA ILE A 55 5.90 -7.39 -12.61
C ILE A 55 5.89 -5.89 -12.91
N HIS A 56 6.52 -5.11 -12.03
CA HIS A 56 6.63 -3.68 -12.24
C HIS A 56 7.44 -3.36 -13.53
N PRO A 57 6.97 -2.44 -14.39
CA PRO A 57 7.59 -2.16 -15.69
C PRO A 57 9.08 -1.82 -15.63
N SER A 58 9.54 -1.15 -14.56
CA SER A 58 10.96 -0.76 -14.41
C SER A 58 11.92 -1.94 -14.33
N VAL A 59 11.47 -3.09 -13.86
CA VAL A 59 12.29 -4.30 -13.66
C VAL A 59 11.90 -5.45 -14.62
N LEU A 60 10.87 -5.27 -15.45
CA LEU A 60 10.37 -6.29 -16.38
C LEU A 60 11.45 -6.81 -17.31
N TRP A 61 12.38 -5.96 -17.73
CA TRP A 61 13.46 -6.30 -18.65
C TRP A 61 14.35 -7.46 -18.15
N VAL A 62 14.59 -7.56 -16.82
CA VAL A 62 15.39 -8.67 -16.24
C VAL A 62 14.62 -9.98 -16.33
N PHE A 63 13.30 -9.93 -16.08
CA PHE A 63 12.42 -11.09 -16.21
C PHE A 63 12.31 -11.56 -17.65
N GLU A 64 12.27 -10.64 -18.62
CA GLU A 64 12.29 -10.99 -20.05
C GLU A 64 13.61 -11.64 -20.45
N GLU A 65 14.75 -11.13 -19.98
CA GLU A 65 16.06 -11.75 -20.25
C GLU A 65 16.15 -13.17 -19.69
N GLU A 66 15.67 -13.35 -18.45
CA GLU A 66 15.66 -14.66 -17.81
C GLU A 66 14.66 -15.63 -18.50
N ALA A 67 13.48 -15.17 -18.88
CA ALA A 67 12.52 -15.99 -19.62
C ALA A 67 13.06 -16.41 -21.00
N ARG A 68 13.76 -15.50 -21.72
CA ARG A 68 14.43 -15.81 -22.98
C ARG A 68 15.54 -16.87 -22.80
N ARG A 69 16.30 -16.79 -21.72
CA ARG A 69 17.30 -17.81 -21.37
C ARG A 69 16.61 -19.15 -21.08
N TYR A 70 15.61 -19.13 -20.20
CA TYR A 70 14.83 -20.31 -19.80
C TYR A 70 14.28 -21.07 -21.02
N ILE A 71 13.65 -20.35 -21.97
CA ILE A 71 13.10 -20.94 -23.19
C ILE A 71 14.19 -21.56 -24.05
N ARG A 72 15.32 -20.87 -24.24
CA ARG A 72 16.47 -21.42 -25.05
C ARG A 72 17.04 -22.67 -24.42
N ASP A 73 17.23 -22.69 -23.10
CA ASP A 73 17.76 -23.86 -22.38
C ASP A 73 16.77 -25.03 -22.45
N LEU A 74 15.47 -24.74 -22.32
CA LEU A 74 14.41 -25.74 -22.44
C LEU A 74 14.34 -26.35 -23.86
N ASP A 75 14.42 -25.50 -24.89
CA ASP A 75 14.37 -25.94 -26.29
C ASP A 75 15.63 -26.75 -26.66
N ARG A 76 16.79 -26.50 -26.02
CA ARG A 76 18.07 -27.21 -26.30
C ARG A 76 18.20 -28.49 -25.47
N ASP A 77 17.95 -28.44 -24.18
CA ASP A 77 18.31 -29.48 -23.21
C ASP A 77 17.09 -30.24 -22.66
N GLY A 78 15.87 -29.82 -23.00
CA GLY A 78 14.60 -30.38 -22.52
C GLY A 78 14.27 -30.11 -21.06
N VAL A 79 15.18 -29.51 -20.29
CA VAL A 79 15.01 -29.16 -18.87
C VAL A 79 15.63 -27.79 -18.62
N SER A 80 14.91 -26.93 -17.94
CA SER A 80 15.43 -25.65 -17.49
C SER A 80 14.77 -25.25 -16.16
N SER A 81 15.41 -24.36 -15.42
CA SER A 81 14.83 -23.73 -14.22
C SER A 81 14.96 -22.22 -14.31
N PHE A 82 13.96 -21.52 -13.79
CA PHE A 82 13.99 -20.07 -13.68
C PHE A 82 15.02 -19.68 -12.61
N ARG A 83 15.99 -18.82 -12.94
CA ARG A 83 17.02 -18.38 -11.99
C ARG A 83 16.50 -17.30 -11.08
N ASP A 84 17.12 -17.19 -9.92
CA ASP A 84 16.85 -16.10 -8.97
C ASP A 84 17.14 -14.74 -9.60
N ILE A 85 16.18 -13.84 -9.50
CA ILE A 85 16.34 -12.45 -9.92
C ILE A 85 16.63 -11.62 -8.68
N ALA A 86 17.79 -10.97 -8.65
CA ALA A 86 18.23 -10.14 -7.54
C ALA A 86 18.84 -8.83 -8.06
N PHE A 87 18.52 -7.74 -7.35
CA PHE A 87 19.13 -6.43 -7.57
C PHE A 87 20.02 -6.10 -6.38
N LYS A 88 21.30 -5.86 -6.66
CA LYS A 88 22.31 -5.54 -5.65
C LYS A 88 22.54 -4.04 -5.58
N ASP A 89 23.05 -3.60 -4.44
CA ASP A 89 23.45 -2.21 -4.22
C ASP A 89 22.39 -1.18 -4.55
N VAL A 90 21.15 -1.46 -4.10
CA VAL A 90 20.02 -0.53 -4.23
C VAL A 90 19.77 0.23 -2.94
N PHE A 91 19.45 1.50 -3.06
CA PHE A 91 19.04 2.36 -1.94
C PHE A 91 17.54 2.21 -1.70
N PRO A 92 17.12 1.79 -0.50
CA PRO A 92 15.73 1.72 -0.15
C PRO A 92 15.23 3.08 0.34
N LEU A 93 14.00 3.43 -0.06
CA LEU A 93 13.24 4.53 0.47
C LEU A 93 11.89 3.99 0.93
N TYR A 94 11.51 4.30 2.16
CA TYR A 94 10.22 3.93 2.72
C TYR A 94 9.47 5.18 3.16
N GLY A 95 8.19 5.25 2.84
CA GLY A 95 7.29 6.29 3.31
C GLY A 95 5.93 5.70 3.64
N GLN A 96 5.27 6.31 4.61
CA GLN A 96 3.98 5.89 5.11
C GLN A 96 3.11 7.11 5.41
N ILE A 97 1.85 7.02 5.06
CA ILE A 97 0.78 7.87 5.63
C ILE A 97 -0.19 6.94 6.32
N ASP A 98 -0.33 7.11 7.62
CA ASP A 98 -1.16 6.27 8.47
C ASP A 98 -2.31 7.09 9.07
N ILE A 99 -3.43 6.42 9.32
CA ILE A 99 -4.59 7.00 10.00
C ILE A 99 -4.33 6.92 11.49
N VAL A 100 -4.23 8.08 12.14
CA VAL A 100 -3.97 8.18 13.57
C VAL A 100 -5.09 7.54 14.37
N GLY A 101 -4.74 6.60 15.25
CA GLY A 101 -5.71 5.95 16.13
C GLY A 101 -6.71 5.05 15.40
N SER A 102 -6.41 4.57 14.20
CA SER A 102 -7.32 3.75 13.36
C SER A 102 -7.90 2.55 14.13
N SER A 103 -7.08 1.86 14.90
CA SER A 103 -7.51 0.71 15.71
C SER A 103 -8.51 1.12 16.81
N ASP A 104 -8.31 2.28 17.44
CA ASP A 104 -9.19 2.78 18.48
C ASP A 104 -10.54 3.22 17.89
N GLU A 105 -10.52 3.96 16.78
CA GLU A 105 -11.74 4.38 16.08
C GLU A 105 -12.54 3.19 15.56
N ARG A 106 -11.86 2.15 15.04
CA ARG A 106 -12.48 0.90 14.66
C ARG A 106 -13.15 0.21 15.84
N ASN A 107 -12.45 0.12 16.98
CA ASN A 107 -12.98 -0.49 18.20
C ASN A 107 -14.20 0.30 18.73
N ILE A 108 -14.14 1.63 18.70
CA ILE A 108 -15.27 2.49 19.08
C ILE A 108 -16.48 2.25 18.15
N ALA A 109 -16.25 2.12 16.85
CA ALA A 109 -17.31 1.83 15.90
C ALA A 109 -17.98 0.47 16.15
N ILE A 110 -17.16 -0.58 16.38
CA ILE A 110 -17.63 -1.92 16.72
C ILE A 110 -18.45 -1.90 18.03
N GLN A 111 -17.93 -1.24 19.06
CA GLN A 111 -18.60 -1.11 20.36
C GLN A 111 -19.96 -0.44 20.23
N LYS A 112 -20.04 0.67 19.48
CA LYS A 112 -21.30 1.39 19.25
C LYS A 112 -22.34 0.53 18.51
N ASP A 113 -21.92 -0.21 17.48
CA ASP A 113 -22.81 -1.09 16.73
C ASP A 113 -23.31 -2.25 17.59
N LEU A 114 -22.45 -2.88 18.38
CA LEU A 114 -22.86 -3.97 19.29
C LEU A 114 -23.78 -3.48 20.40
N LEU A 115 -23.50 -2.30 20.98
CA LEU A 115 -24.38 -1.70 21.99
C LEU A 115 -25.76 -1.37 21.41
N LYS A 116 -25.80 -0.80 20.18
CA LYS A 116 -27.06 -0.54 19.47
C LYS A 116 -27.84 -1.84 19.25
N HIS A 117 -27.14 -2.89 18.80
CA HIS A 117 -27.72 -4.19 18.55
C HIS A 117 -28.33 -4.81 19.81
N LEU A 118 -27.56 -4.88 20.91
CA LEU A 118 -28.04 -5.42 22.18
C LEU A 118 -29.20 -4.60 22.76
N ASN A 119 -29.16 -3.27 22.66
CA ASN A 119 -30.23 -2.41 23.11
C ASN A 119 -31.57 -2.63 22.35
N LEU A 120 -31.51 -2.85 21.03
CA LEU A 120 -32.69 -3.20 20.25
C LEU A 120 -33.29 -4.54 20.73
N ILE A 121 -32.45 -5.52 21.02
CA ILE A 121 -32.87 -6.83 21.56
C ILE A 121 -33.48 -6.66 22.96
N VAL A 122 -32.90 -5.84 23.86
CA VAL A 122 -33.47 -5.55 25.18
C VAL A 122 -34.86 -5.00 25.08
N GLN A 123 -35.12 -4.04 24.17
CA GLN A 123 -36.46 -3.47 23.97
C GLN A 123 -37.50 -4.51 23.57
N ILE A 124 -37.11 -5.46 22.67
CA ILE A 124 -37.98 -6.55 22.27
C ILE A 124 -38.28 -7.50 23.43
N VAL A 125 -37.23 -7.88 24.18
CA VAL A 125 -37.40 -8.78 25.35
C VAL A 125 -38.21 -8.11 26.47
N ASP A 126 -38.04 -6.82 26.68
CA ASP A 126 -38.86 -6.06 27.65
C ASP A 126 -40.35 -6.07 27.28
N LYS A 127 -40.64 -5.86 25.99
CA LYS A 127 -42.02 -5.92 25.52
C LYS A 127 -42.60 -7.34 25.63
N ALA A 128 -41.80 -8.36 25.33
CA ALA A 128 -42.25 -9.76 25.52
C ALA A 128 -42.53 -10.08 27.01
N LEU A 129 -41.72 -9.55 27.94
CA LEU A 129 -41.95 -9.68 29.39
C LEU A 129 -43.21 -9.00 29.89
N GLU A 130 -43.58 -7.83 29.31
CA GLU A 130 -44.84 -7.15 29.62
C GLU A 130 -46.07 -7.98 29.20
N GLU A 131 -45.98 -8.66 28.06
CA GLU A 131 -47.08 -9.47 27.51
C GLU A 131 -47.17 -10.84 28.16
N GLU A 132 -46.02 -11.47 28.41
CA GLU A 132 -45.91 -12.81 29.02
C GLU A 132 -44.69 -12.89 29.94
N PRO A 133 -44.85 -12.77 31.27
CA PRO A 133 -43.73 -12.73 32.22
C PRO A 133 -43.15 -14.16 32.45
N LEU A 134 -42.28 -14.64 31.53
CA LEU A 134 -41.61 -15.91 31.66
C LEU A 134 -40.21 -15.74 32.29
N PRO A 135 -39.83 -16.57 33.27
CA PRO A 135 -38.49 -16.52 33.90
C PRO A 135 -37.33 -16.61 32.91
N ILE A 136 -37.50 -17.34 31.78
CA ILE A 136 -36.48 -17.44 30.77
C ILE A 136 -36.19 -16.11 30.06
N TYR A 137 -37.19 -15.25 29.90
CA TYR A 137 -37.02 -13.91 29.31
C TYR A 137 -36.28 -12.97 30.28
N GLU A 138 -36.56 -13.05 31.57
CA GLU A 138 -35.83 -12.33 32.61
C GLU A 138 -34.35 -12.76 32.63
N GLN A 139 -34.09 -14.06 32.59
CA GLN A 139 -32.76 -14.61 32.55
C GLN A 139 -32.00 -14.16 31.29
N THR A 140 -32.66 -14.14 30.14
CA THR A 140 -32.07 -13.67 28.86
C THR A 140 -31.75 -12.18 28.95
N LYS A 141 -32.67 -11.34 29.43
CA LYS A 141 -32.45 -9.91 29.66
C LYS A 141 -31.27 -9.66 30.59
N PHE A 142 -31.16 -10.40 31.69
CA PHE A 142 -30.02 -10.29 32.61
C PHE A 142 -28.70 -10.55 31.89
N ARG A 143 -28.63 -11.60 31.04
CA ARG A 143 -27.41 -11.91 30.26
C ARG A 143 -27.09 -10.85 29.23
N ILE A 144 -28.08 -10.31 28.54
CA ILE A 144 -27.87 -9.21 27.57
C ILE A 144 -27.31 -7.98 28.31
N ASN A 145 -27.91 -7.58 29.45
CA ASN A 145 -27.42 -6.46 30.23
C ASN A 145 -25.99 -6.64 30.71
N LYS A 146 -25.61 -7.88 31.09
CA LYS A 146 -24.23 -8.20 31.43
C LYS A 146 -23.27 -7.96 30.25
N TYR A 147 -23.64 -8.36 29.03
CA TYR A 147 -22.82 -8.05 27.83
C TYR A 147 -22.78 -6.55 27.54
N VAL A 148 -23.88 -5.81 27.77
CA VAL A 148 -23.89 -4.35 27.63
C VAL A 148 -22.92 -3.69 28.59
N ASP A 149 -22.90 -4.12 29.86
CA ASP A 149 -22.02 -3.56 30.90
C ASP A 149 -20.54 -3.93 30.60
N ASP A 150 -20.26 -5.20 30.26
CA ASP A 150 -18.93 -5.65 29.85
C ASP A 150 -18.39 -4.84 28.66
N LEU A 151 -19.26 -4.53 27.66
CA LEU A 151 -18.91 -3.71 26.50
C LEU A 151 -18.60 -2.26 26.84
N LYS A 152 -19.30 -1.68 27.82
CA LYS A 152 -19.06 -0.28 28.25
C LYS A 152 -17.71 -0.15 28.95
N GLU A 153 -17.27 -1.19 29.66
CA GLU A 153 -15.99 -1.18 30.36
C GLU A 153 -14.82 -1.41 29.40
N ASN A 154 -14.89 -2.45 28.54
CA ASN A 154 -13.80 -2.77 27.61
C ASN A 154 -14.24 -3.67 26.46
N LEU A 155 -13.88 -3.29 25.23
CA LEU A 155 -14.02 -4.15 24.07
C LEU A 155 -12.75 -4.98 23.85
N ASN A 156 -12.87 -6.31 24.01
CA ASN A 156 -11.82 -7.26 23.66
C ASN A 156 -12.18 -8.00 22.35
N ALA A 157 -11.19 -8.38 21.54
CA ALA A 157 -11.42 -9.16 20.31
C ALA A 157 -12.24 -10.45 20.54
N SER A 158 -12.10 -11.08 21.74
CA SER A 158 -12.92 -12.24 22.16
C SER A 158 -14.35 -11.86 22.52
N SER A 159 -14.63 -10.62 22.95
CA SER A 159 -15.96 -10.14 23.35
C SER A 159 -16.91 -10.04 22.16
N GLU A 160 -16.43 -9.49 21.04
CA GLU A 160 -17.22 -9.40 19.80
C GLU A 160 -17.72 -10.80 19.38
N GLN A 161 -16.80 -11.77 19.26
CA GLN A 161 -17.16 -13.13 18.84
C GLN A 161 -18.14 -13.82 19.79
N LYS A 162 -17.99 -13.60 21.11
CA LYS A 162 -18.92 -14.15 22.11
C LYS A 162 -20.32 -13.58 21.99
N ILE A 163 -20.42 -12.26 21.78
CA ILE A 163 -21.71 -11.57 21.63
C ILE A 163 -22.39 -11.99 20.33
N VAL A 164 -21.66 -12.03 19.22
CA VAL A 164 -22.20 -12.48 17.94
C VAL A 164 -22.70 -13.94 18.05
N ASN A 165 -21.92 -14.83 18.65
CA ASN A 165 -22.33 -16.21 18.89
C ASN A 165 -23.56 -16.32 19.79
N PHE A 166 -23.66 -15.49 20.82
CA PHE A 166 -24.82 -15.44 21.72
C PHE A 166 -26.07 -14.98 20.94
N ILE A 167 -25.96 -13.93 20.13
CA ILE A 167 -27.08 -13.46 19.30
C ILE A 167 -27.56 -14.56 18.36
N HIS A 168 -26.65 -15.18 17.61
CA HIS A 168 -27.03 -16.21 16.64
C HIS A 168 -27.63 -17.47 17.29
N LYS A 169 -27.08 -17.93 18.40
CA LYS A 169 -27.50 -19.21 18.99
C LYS A 169 -28.68 -19.13 19.93
N GLU A 170 -28.82 -18.01 20.65
CA GLU A 170 -29.80 -17.91 21.71
C GLU A 170 -30.85 -16.83 21.43
N ILE A 171 -30.46 -15.71 20.86
CA ILE A 171 -31.38 -14.59 20.64
C ILE A 171 -32.20 -14.77 19.36
N ASN A 172 -31.59 -15.15 18.24
CA ASN A 172 -32.35 -15.32 16.98
C ASN A 172 -33.51 -16.32 17.12
N PRO A 173 -33.35 -17.51 17.73
CA PRO A 173 -34.50 -18.41 17.96
C PRO A 173 -35.58 -17.82 18.85
N LEU A 174 -35.19 -16.94 19.81
CA LEU A 174 -36.14 -16.28 20.69
C LEU A 174 -36.92 -15.18 19.94
N ILE A 175 -36.27 -14.44 19.06
CA ILE A 175 -36.90 -13.43 18.19
C ILE A 175 -37.90 -14.09 17.24
N GLU A 176 -37.55 -15.23 16.62
CA GLU A 176 -38.45 -16.00 15.82
C GLU A 176 -39.69 -16.45 16.60
N HIS A 177 -39.52 -16.86 17.85
CA HIS A 177 -40.63 -17.20 18.72
C HIS A 177 -41.53 -15.98 19.03
N PHE A 178 -40.99 -14.79 19.22
CA PHE A 178 -41.76 -13.57 19.49
C PHE A 178 -42.54 -13.08 18.28
N GLN A 179 -42.08 -13.33 17.05
CA GLN A 179 -42.69 -12.78 15.84
C GLN A 179 -44.17 -13.19 15.65
N SER A 180 -44.55 -14.33 16.20
CA SER A 180 -45.93 -14.83 16.11
C SER A 180 -46.82 -14.47 17.30
N LYS A 181 -46.34 -13.74 18.33
CA LYS A 181 -47.05 -13.53 19.56
C LYS A 181 -48.00 -12.33 19.54
N SER A 182 -47.56 -11.18 19.02
CA SER A 182 -48.39 -9.97 18.93
C SER A 182 -47.97 -9.09 17.76
N ASP A 183 -48.91 -8.27 17.29
CA ASP A 183 -48.65 -7.31 16.21
C ASP A 183 -47.56 -6.26 16.61
N VAL A 184 -47.52 -5.90 17.90
CA VAL A 184 -46.53 -4.94 18.44
C VAL A 184 -45.14 -5.55 18.39
N LEU A 185 -44.97 -6.78 18.87
CA LEU A 185 -43.70 -7.49 18.82
C LEU A 185 -43.26 -7.72 17.39
N SER A 186 -44.19 -8.08 16.48
CA SER A 186 -43.90 -8.23 15.05
C SER A 186 -43.33 -6.93 14.43
N GLN A 187 -43.97 -5.77 14.71
CA GLN A 187 -43.46 -4.49 14.21
C GLN A 187 -42.08 -4.11 14.80
N MET A 188 -41.82 -4.42 16.07
CA MET A 188 -40.52 -4.18 16.70
C MET A 188 -39.43 -5.07 16.10
N ILE A 189 -39.77 -6.32 15.79
CA ILE A 189 -38.86 -7.28 15.13
C ILE A 189 -38.59 -6.87 13.69
N ASP A 190 -39.57 -6.38 12.95
CA ASP A 190 -39.38 -5.85 11.60
C ASP A 190 -38.46 -4.63 11.62
N HIS A 191 -38.62 -3.73 12.60
CA HIS A 191 -37.70 -2.62 12.78
C HIS A 191 -36.27 -3.10 13.11
N TYR A 192 -36.14 -4.06 14.01
CA TYR A 192 -34.85 -4.69 14.34
C TYR A 192 -34.20 -5.31 13.09
N ASN A 193 -34.93 -6.11 12.32
CA ASN A 193 -34.44 -6.75 11.09
C ASN A 193 -33.97 -5.74 10.04
N ASN A 194 -34.63 -4.57 9.95
CA ASN A 194 -34.22 -3.48 9.07
C ASN A 194 -32.93 -2.78 9.52
N CYS A 195 -32.56 -2.87 10.81
CA CYS A 195 -31.33 -2.34 11.35
C CYS A 195 -30.13 -3.32 11.20
N ILE A 196 -30.40 -4.59 10.89
CA ILE A 196 -29.37 -5.62 10.74
C ILE A 196 -28.88 -5.64 9.29
N ASP A 197 -27.57 -5.58 9.11
CA ASP A 197 -26.95 -5.82 7.82
C ASP A 197 -27.08 -7.32 7.45
N LYS A 198 -27.59 -7.60 6.25
CA LYS A 198 -27.92 -8.96 5.82
C LYS A 198 -26.68 -9.85 5.63
N ASP A 199 -25.55 -9.26 5.27
CA ASP A 199 -24.31 -9.99 5.04
C ASP A 199 -23.54 -10.21 6.35
N ALA A 200 -23.52 -9.19 7.22
CA ALA A 200 -22.83 -9.25 8.51
C ALA A 200 -23.66 -9.97 9.61
N GLY A 201 -25.00 -10.02 9.49
CA GLY A 201 -25.91 -10.56 10.50
C GLY A 201 -25.95 -9.79 11.83
N VAL A 202 -25.46 -8.56 11.82
CA VAL A 202 -25.39 -7.64 12.99
C VAL A 202 -25.66 -6.21 12.54
N VAL A 203 -25.88 -5.30 13.50
CA VAL A 203 -25.86 -3.86 13.18
C VAL A 203 -24.49 -3.46 12.68
N TYR A 204 -24.43 -2.81 11.53
CA TYR A 204 -23.21 -2.46 10.82
C TYR A 204 -23.28 -1.03 10.28
N ASP A 205 -23.54 -0.07 11.13
CA ASP A 205 -23.70 1.34 10.76
C ASP A 205 -22.41 2.12 10.97
N GLN A 206 -21.88 2.11 12.20
CA GLN A 206 -20.69 2.86 12.56
C GLN A 206 -19.43 2.23 11.95
N ARG A 207 -19.37 0.90 11.95
CA ARG A 207 -18.30 0.16 11.31
C ARG A 207 -18.28 0.40 9.79
N LYS A 208 -19.45 0.45 9.15
CA LYS A 208 -19.58 0.80 7.74
C LYS A 208 -19.04 2.20 7.45
N ASN A 209 -19.39 3.18 8.28
CA ASN A 209 -18.86 4.52 8.14
C ASN A 209 -17.33 4.57 8.27
N TYR A 210 -16.78 3.80 9.20
CA TYR A 210 -15.32 3.66 9.35
C TYR A 210 -14.67 3.00 8.12
N ASP A 211 -15.19 1.86 7.70
CA ASP A 211 -14.67 1.10 6.55
C ASP A 211 -14.76 1.92 5.25
N ASP A 212 -15.88 2.60 5.00
CA ASP A 212 -16.07 3.48 3.85
C ASP A 212 -15.09 4.66 3.89
N THR A 213 -14.85 5.22 5.07
CA THR A 213 -13.89 6.33 5.26
C THR A 213 -12.47 5.87 4.92
N VAL A 214 -12.00 4.79 5.54
CA VAL A 214 -10.65 4.24 5.29
C VAL A 214 -10.48 3.84 3.83
N GLN A 215 -11.50 3.21 3.23
CA GLN A 215 -11.44 2.81 1.83
C GLN A 215 -11.33 4.01 0.88
N ARG A 216 -12.08 5.10 1.13
CA ARG A 216 -12.01 6.33 0.32
C ARG A 216 -10.65 7.01 0.45
N ILE A 217 -10.14 7.14 1.67
CA ILE A 217 -8.79 7.66 1.93
C ILE A 217 -7.76 6.85 1.14
N ASN A 218 -7.70 5.54 1.38
CA ASN A 218 -6.73 4.65 0.74
C ASN A 218 -6.81 4.68 -0.79
N ARG A 219 -8.01 4.75 -1.35
CA ARG A 219 -8.20 4.85 -2.80
C ARG A 219 -7.67 6.16 -3.36
N THR A 220 -7.90 7.27 -2.68
CA THR A 220 -7.45 8.60 -3.11
C THR A 220 -5.94 8.70 -3.05
N LEU A 221 -5.33 8.34 -1.92
CA LEU A 221 -3.88 8.38 -1.72
C LEU A 221 -3.14 7.43 -2.67
N ALA A 222 -3.66 6.20 -2.83
CA ALA A 222 -3.06 5.23 -3.74
C ALA A 222 -3.07 5.69 -5.20
N ARG A 223 -4.20 6.25 -5.68
CA ARG A 223 -4.28 6.80 -7.05
C ARG A 223 -3.33 7.97 -7.25
N TYR A 224 -3.18 8.78 -6.21
CA TYR A 224 -2.31 9.95 -6.27
C TYR A 224 -0.85 9.52 -6.43
N ILE A 225 -0.34 8.68 -5.53
CA ILE A 225 1.05 8.23 -5.58
C ILE A 225 1.35 7.40 -6.84
N ASP A 226 0.39 6.58 -7.33
CA ASP A 226 0.56 5.80 -8.57
C ASP A 226 0.79 6.71 -9.78
N ARG A 227 0.04 7.82 -9.88
CA ARG A 227 0.21 8.80 -10.96
C ARG A 227 1.56 9.50 -10.86
N LYS A 228 1.92 9.98 -9.67
CA LYS A 228 3.16 10.73 -9.45
C LYS A 228 4.41 9.85 -9.62
N GLN A 229 4.37 8.60 -9.17
CA GLN A 229 5.49 7.68 -9.38
C GLN A 229 5.69 7.37 -10.87
N ALA A 230 4.63 7.26 -11.67
CA ALA A 230 4.76 7.05 -13.10
C ALA A 230 5.47 8.23 -13.81
N GLU A 231 5.32 9.45 -13.30
CA GLU A 231 6.07 10.62 -13.74
C GLU A 231 7.55 10.53 -13.33
N ALA A 232 7.82 10.15 -12.09
CA ALA A 232 9.19 9.99 -11.56
C ALA A 232 9.99 8.90 -12.28
N GLN A 233 9.35 7.83 -12.78
CA GLN A 233 9.98 6.78 -13.59
C GLN A 233 10.65 7.32 -14.86
N ARG A 234 10.17 8.44 -15.42
CA ARG A 234 10.75 9.07 -16.63
C ARG A 234 12.09 9.71 -16.34
N ILE A 235 12.32 10.16 -15.09
CA ILE A 235 13.58 10.78 -14.66
C ILE A 235 14.64 9.69 -14.50
N PHE A 236 14.38 8.73 -13.65
CA PHE A 236 15.25 7.56 -13.45
C PHE A 236 14.41 6.33 -13.08
N PRO A 237 14.56 5.19 -13.79
CA PRO A 237 13.83 3.97 -13.49
C PRO A 237 14.17 3.45 -12.08
N HIS A 238 13.14 3.11 -11.32
CA HIS A 238 13.26 2.56 -9.98
C HIS A 238 12.15 1.55 -9.73
N TYR A 239 12.36 0.59 -8.84
CA TYR A 239 11.30 -0.32 -8.42
C TYR A 239 10.42 0.39 -7.41
N PHE A 240 9.12 0.27 -7.59
CA PHE A 240 8.10 0.87 -6.73
C PHE A 240 7.04 -0.15 -6.37
N GLU A 241 6.70 -0.20 -5.10
CA GLU A 241 5.56 -0.96 -4.60
C GLU A 241 4.85 -0.17 -3.49
N ARG A 242 3.56 -0.38 -3.39
CA ARG A 242 2.76 0.20 -2.32
C ARG A 242 1.79 -0.80 -1.73
N TYR A 243 1.50 -0.60 -0.46
CA TYR A 243 0.55 -1.40 0.29
C TYR A 243 -0.56 -0.50 0.83
N LYS A 244 -1.78 -1.03 0.87
CA LYS A 244 -2.91 -0.42 1.56
C LYS A 244 -3.05 -1.10 2.91
N THR A 245 -2.83 -0.33 3.93
CA THR A 245 -3.02 -0.71 5.34
C THR A 245 -4.19 0.11 5.91
N ASP A 246 -4.11 0.55 7.14
CA ASP A 246 -4.96 1.64 7.64
C ASP A 246 -4.43 3.02 7.18
N GLY A 247 -3.92 3.06 5.97
CA GLY A 247 -3.27 4.15 5.27
C GLY A 247 -2.62 3.64 4.00
N VAL A 248 -1.53 4.28 3.56
CA VAL A 248 -0.76 3.91 2.37
C VAL A 248 0.73 3.92 2.68
N ASP A 249 1.35 2.76 2.58
CA ASP A 249 2.79 2.57 2.65
C ASP A 249 3.36 2.43 1.25
N HIS A 250 4.58 2.90 1.04
CA HIS A 250 5.29 2.69 -0.21
C HIS A 250 6.79 2.44 0.00
N ASN A 251 7.32 1.58 -0.84
CA ASN A 251 8.74 1.30 -0.95
C ASN A 251 9.25 1.70 -2.34
N ILE A 252 10.43 2.30 -2.36
CA ILE A 252 11.16 2.59 -3.58
C ILE A 252 12.55 1.97 -3.43
N TYR A 253 13.02 1.33 -4.49
CA TYR A 253 14.40 0.85 -4.57
C TYR A 253 15.03 1.43 -5.83
N ILE A 254 16.15 2.14 -5.67
CA ILE A 254 16.86 2.82 -6.73
C ILE A 254 18.35 2.48 -6.68
N GLY A 255 18.95 2.22 -7.84
CA GLY A 255 20.37 1.87 -7.94
C GLY A 255 20.77 1.51 -9.37
N GLU A 256 22.04 1.33 -9.59
CA GLU A 256 22.60 1.00 -10.91
C GLU A 256 22.03 -0.31 -11.47
N SER A 257 21.88 -1.32 -10.60
CA SER A 257 21.33 -2.63 -10.99
C SER A 257 19.86 -2.59 -11.47
N MET A 258 19.12 -1.51 -11.19
CA MET A 258 17.73 -1.35 -11.61
C MET A 258 17.57 -0.94 -13.07
N THR A 259 18.63 -0.53 -13.76
CA THR A 259 18.54 -0.05 -15.14
C THR A 259 19.57 -0.75 -16.01
N LYS A 260 19.20 -0.96 -17.28
CA LYS A 260 20.08 -1.54 -18.30
C LYS A 260 20.93 -0.49 -19.03
N ASN A 261 20.40 0.72 -19.20
CA ASN A 261 20.91 1.70 -20.15
C ASN A 261 21.21 3.08 -19.56
N LYS A 262 21.07 3.27 -18.25
CA LYS A 262 21.34 4.55 -17.59
C LYS A 262 22.36 4.35 -16.49
N GLU A 263 23.43 5.13 -16.52
CA GLU A 263 24.39 5.20 -15.44
C GLU A 263 23.73 5.82 -14.21
N PHE A 264 23.93 5.19 -13.05
CA PHE A 264 23.41 5.70 -11.79
C PHE A 264 24.30 6.83 -11.29
N SER A 265 23.66 7.92 -10.85
CA SER A 265 24.32 9.02 -10.14
C SER A 265 23.59 9.28 -8.82
N ARG A 266 24.33 9.71 -7.80
CA ARG A 266 23.75 10.13 -6.53
C ARG A 266 22.77 11.30 -6.68
N VAL A 267 22.87 12.09 -7.74
CA VAL A 267 21.88 13.13 -8.06
C VAL A 267 20.48 12.54 -8.19
N TYR A 268 20.34 11.36 -8.83
CA TYR A 268 19.03 10.70 -8.92
C TYR A 268 18.51 10.21 -7.56
N LEU A 269 19.41 9.79 -6.66
CA LEU A 269 19.01 9.43 -5.29
C LEU A 269 18.52 10.66 -4.51
N HIS A 270 19.25 11.78 -4.56
CA HIS A 270 18.82 13.03 -3.92
C HIS A 270 17.49 13.52 -4.50
N ASN A 271 17.33 13.44 -5.83
CA ASN A 271 16.09 13.81 -6.48
C ASN A 271 14.90 12.97 -6.01
N ILE A 272 15.03 11.65 -5.95
CA ILE A 272 13.91 10.79 -5.55
C ILE A 272 13.59 10.94 -4.05
N ARG A 273 14.59 11.25 -3.20
CA ARG A 273 14.38 11.56 -1.77
C ARG A 273 13.59 12.85 -1.58
N LEU A 274 13.98 13.93 -2.28
CA LEU A 274 13.26 15.20 -2.24
C LEU A 274 11.84 15.03 -2.83
N TRP A 275 11.71 14.35 -3.96
CA TRP A 275 10.43 14.01 -4.56
C TRP A 275 9.54 13.24 -3.58
N GLN A 276 10.09 12.23 -2.89
CA GLN A 276 9.32 11.44 -1.91
C GLN A 276 8.80 12.33 -0.79
N LEU A 277 9.65 13.20 -0.23
CA LEU A 277 9.24 14.12 0.84
C LEU A 277 8.11 15.04 0.38
N GLN A 278 8.24 15.64 -0.80
CA GLN A 278 7.19 16.48 -1.38
C GLN A 278 5.89 15.70 -1.60
N ILE A 279 5.96 14.50 -2.20
CA ILE A 279 4.76 13.70 -2.49
C ILE A 279 4.04 13.27 -1.21
N VAL A 280 4.76 12.96 -0.14
CA VAL A 280 4.14 12.63 1.16
C VAL A 280 3.39 13.85 1.71
N CYS A 281 3.96 15.07 1.62
CA CYS A 281 3.25 16.29 1.99
C CYS A 281 1.99 16.52 1.13
N GLU A 282 2.10 16.34 -0.18
CA GLU A 282 0.96 16.46 -1.10
C GLU A 282 -0.13 15.40 -0.83
N MET A 283 0.26 14.17 -0.48
CA MET A 283 -0.69 13.11 -0.10
C MET A 283 -1.41 13.46 1.20
N GLU A 284 -0.72 13.99 2.20
CA GLU A 284 -1.33 14.44 3.45
C GLU A 284 -2.29 15.61 3.21
N ASN A 285 -1.93 16.53 2.34
CA ASN A 285 -2.82 17.61 1.89
C ASN A 285 -4.08 17.05 1.22
N LYS A 286 -3.96 16.06 0.33
CA LYS A 286 -5.10 15.35 -0.28
C LYS A 286 -5.97 14.64 0.76
N PHE A 287 -5.36 14.05 1.79
CA PHE A 287 -6.09 13.42 2.89
C PHE A 287 -7.02 14.43 3.57
N TYR A 288 -6.49 15.59 4.00
CA TYR A 288 -7.29 16.61 4.68
C TYR A 288 -8.32 17.27 3.76
N HIS A 289 -8.02 17.41 2.47
CA HIS A 289 -9.00 17.92 1.50
C HIS A 289 -10.24 17.04 1.37
N ILE A 290 -10.09 15.71 1.38
CA ILE A 290 -11.25 14.80 1.31
C ILE A 290 -11.92 14.58 2.66
N GLN A 291 -11.24 14.83 3.78
CA GLN A 291 -11.73 14.58 5.13
C GLN A 291 -13.09 15.25 5.40
N GLU A 292 -13.33 16.45 4.88
CA GLU A 292 -14.58 17.19 5.07
C GLU A 292 -15.81 16.45 4.50
N ASN A 293 -15.60 15.62 3.48
CA ASN A 293 -16.64 14.86 2.78
C ASN A 293 -16.70 13.38 3.21
N LEU A 294 -15.99 13.01 4.28
CA LEU A 294 -15.97 11.64 4.79
C LEU A 294 -16.97 11.45 5.92
N PRO A 295 -17.54 10.24 6.08
CA PRO A 295 -18.45 9.93 7.20
C PRO A 295 -17.81 10.12 8.57
N LEU A 296 -16.50 9.86 8.69
CA LEU A 296 -15.73 10.09 9.92
C LEU A 296 -14.57 11.04 9.64
N LYS A 297 -14.31 11.95 10.57
CA LYS A 297 -13.14 12.83 10.54
C LYS A 297 -11.99 12.15 11.23
N LEU A 298 -11.13 11.51 10.45
CA LEU A 298 -9.90 10.86 10.92
C LEU A 298 -8.71 11.79 10.67
N ASP A 299 -7.65 11.66 11.45
CA ASP A 299 -6.41 12.41 11.26
C ASP A 299 -5.33 11.53 10.63
N ALA A 300 -4.39 12.16 9.91
CA ALA A 300 -3.23 11.49 9.34
C ALA A 300 -1.94 11.85 10.06
N ALA A 301 -1.00 10.92 10.04
CA ALA A 301 0.39 11.14 10.40
C ALA A 301 1.28 10.50 9.36
N SER A 302 2.34 11.20 9.00
CA SER A 302 3.24 10.76 7.93
C SER A 302 4.62 10.44 8.48
N LEU A 303 5.30 9.48 7.87
CA LEU A 303 6.70 9.22 8.16
C LEU A 303 7.49 8.86 6.90
N ILE A 304 8.78 9.17 6.93
CA ILE A 304 9.79 8.70 5.99
C ILE A 304 10.92 8.06 6.79
N LEU A 305 11.32 6.85 6.39
CA LEU A 305 12.50 6.18 6.94
C LEU A 305 13.67 6.32 5.96
N VAL A 306 14.70 7.02 6.41
CA VAL A 306 15.94 7.23 5.66
C VAL A 306 16.94 6.13 6.00
N PHE A 307 17.35 5.39 4.99
CA PHE A 307 18.34 4.35 5.12
C PHE A 307 19.49 4.61 4.14
N SER A 308 20.68 4.88 4.67
CA SER A 308 21.83 5.38 3.88
C SER A 308 22.70 4.29 3.30
N SER A 309 22.56 3.06 3.78
CA SER A 309 23.27 1.90 3.22
C SER A 309 22.50 1.29 2.09
N THR A 310 23.22 0.81 1.08
CA THR A 310 22.61 -0.03 0.05
C THR A 310 22.24 -1.40 0.61
N LEU A 311 21.26 -2.02 0.00
CA LEU A 311 20.86 -3.39 0.27
C LEU A 311 20.64 -4.16 -1.03
N SER A 312 20.40 -5.46 -0.92
CA SER A 312 20.01 -6.28 -2.06
C SER A 312 18.57 -6.73 -1.89
N ILE A 313 17.82 -6.73 -2.99
CA ILE A 313 16.48 -7.32 -3.02
C ILE A 313 16.46 -8.48 -4.01
N ARG A 314 15.69 -9.53 -3.70
CA ARG A 314 15.55 -10.74 -4.50
C ARG A 314 14.07 -11.04 -4.73
N TYR A 315 13.73 -11.46 -5.95
CA TYR A 315 12.39 -11.93 -6.25
C TYR A 315 12.19 -13.32 -5.67
N ARG A 316 11.21 -13.46 -4.79
CA ARG A 316 10.83 -14.74 -4.18
C ARG A 316 9.80 -15.41 -5.07
N MET A 317 10.19 -16.50 -5.71
CA MET A 317 9.33 -17.25 -6.62
C MET A 317 8.13 -17.90 -5.91
N ASP A 318 8.30 -18.30 -4.65
CA ASP A 318 7.26 -18.89 -3.81
C ASP A 318 6.19 -17.87 -3.37
N GLU A 319 6.61 -16.65 -3.03
CA GLU A 319 5.72 -15.57 -2.61
C GLU A 319 5.35 -14.60 -3.74
N LYS A 320 6.01 -14.73 -4.89
CA LYS A 320 5.84 -13.89 -6.10
C LYS A 320 5.96 -12.39 -5.84
N LYS A 321 6.92 -12.02 -4.99
CA LYS A 321 7.22 -10.63 -4.63
C LYS A 321 8.73 -10.43 -4.43
N PHE A 322 9.17 -9.17 -4.44
CA PHE A 322 10.51 -8.83 -3.99
C PHE A 322 10.58 -8.81 -2.47
N ASP A 323 11.69 -9.28 -1.94
CA ASP A 323 12.02 -9.23 -0.52
C ASP A 323 13.49 -8.86 -0.35
N VAL A 324 13.84 -8.33 0.81
CA VAL A 324 15.21 -7.96 1.13
C VAL A 324 16.06 -9.22 1.30
N ASP A 325 17.20 -9.28 0.59
CA ASP A 325 18.06 -10.44 0.53
C ASP A 325 19.15 -10.40 1.62
N GLY A 326 19.25 -11.48 2.39
CA GLY A 326 20.29 -11.70 3.39
C GLY A 326 20.00 -11.16 4.79
N THR A 327 20.63 -11.78 5.79
CA THR A 327 20.43 -11.47 7.23
C THR A 327 20.87 -10.07 7.65
N TYR A 328 21.87 -9.50 7.00
CA TYR A 328 22.31 -8.13 7.29
C TYR A 328 21.24 -7.09 6.90
N ASN A 329 20.49 -7.36 5.86
CA ASN A 329 19.44 -6.50 5.35
C ASN A 329 18.11 -6.67 6.10
N ALA A 330 17.93 -7.76 6.85
CA ALA A 330 16.76 -8.00 7.70
C ALA A 330 16.54 -6.88 8.74
N ARG A 331 17.61 -6.17 9.14
CA ARG A 331 17.53 -5.02 10.03
C ARG A 331 16.65 -3.91 9.46
N TYR A 332 16.72 -3.66 8.16
CA TYR A 332 15.85 -2.68 7.49
C TYR A 332 14.37 -3.04 7.62
N GLU A 333 14.02 -4.30 7.36
CA GLU A 333 12.63 -4.78 7.46
C GLU A 333 12.09 -4.73 8.91
N ILE A 334 12.95 -5.03 9.90
CA ILE A 334 12.59 -4.94 11.31
C ILE A 334 12.27 -3.50 11.70
N ILE A 335 13.12 -2.55 11.30
CA ILE A 335 12.91 -1.12 11.58
C ILE A 335 11.61 -0.68 10.90
N LYS A 336 11.46 -0.92 9.61
CA LYS A 336 10.29 -0.54 8.82
C LYS A 336 8.96 -0.96 9.47
N LYS A 337 8.89 -2.17 10.01
CA LYS A 337 7.68 -2.73 10.65
C LYS A 337 7.34 -2.15 12.04
N ARG A 338 8.22 -1.38 12.64
CA ARG A 338 8.08 -0.97 14.05
C ARG A 338 8.25 0.53 14.27
N ILE A 339 8.76 1.22 13.27
CA ILE A 339 9.19 2.62 13.41
C ILE A 339 8.01 3.57 13.63
N ASP A 340 6.84 3.26 13.10
CA ASP A 340 5.60 4.00 13.30
C ASP A 340 5.18 4.05 14.79
N LYS A 341 5.60 3.05 15.56
CA LYS A 341 5.30 2.89 17.00
C LYS A 341 6.43 3.34 17.91
N ALA A 342 7.50 3.91 17.35
CA ALA A 342 8.61 4.41 18.15
C ALA A 342 8.19 5.60 19.00
N PHE A 343 8.81 5.71 20.18
CA PHE A 343 8.60 6.81 21.11
C PHE A 343 9.78 7.78 21.08
N VAL A 344 9.50 9.03 21.35
CA VAL A 344 10.51 10.04 21.62
C VAL A 344 11.19 9.70 22.96
N LYS A 345 12.50 9.71 22.98
CA LYS A 345 13.30 9.27 24.11
C LYS A 345 12.92 9.97 25.42
N ASN A 346 12.75 9.18 26.48
CA ASN A 346 12.33 9.62 27.80
C ASN A 346 10.92 10.27 27.85
N THR A 347 10.05 9.94 26.90
CA THR A 347 8.65 10.40 26.88
C THR A 347 7.72 9.25 26.54
N GLU A 348 6.41 9.44 26.71
CA GLU A 348 5.38 8.55 26.20
C GLU A 348 4.83 9.03 24.83
N GLU A 349 5.51 10.00 24.23
CA GLU A 349 5.11 10.61 22.96
C GLU A 349 5.58 9.77 21.78
N ARG A 350 4.67 9.45 20.86
CA ARG A 350 5.02 8.79 19.61
C ARG A 350 5.77 9.72 18.66
N VAL A 351 6.67 9.14 17.87
CA VAL A 351 7.41 9.89 16.84
C VAL A 351 6.45 10.48 15.81
N THR A 352 5.39 9.76 15.45
CA THR A 352 4.36 10.22 14.51
C THR A 352 3.28 11.00 15.24
N GLN A 353 2.95 12.18 14.72
CA GLN A 353 1.87 13.04 15.22
C GLN A 353 0.96 13.47 14.08
N LYS A 354 -0.30 13.74 14.41
CA LYS A 354 -1.28 14.23 13.44
C LYS A 354 -0.84 15.54 12.78
N GLY A 355 -0.99 15.61 11.46
CA GLY A 355 -0.63 16.80 10.69
C GLY A 355 0.86 17.06 10.61
N LYS A 356 1.71 16.10 11.00
CA LYS A 356 3.16 16.24 10.95
C LYS A 356 3.80 15.06 10.22
N ILE A 357 4.88 15.37 9.50
CA ILE A 357 5.76 14.37 8.92
C ILE A 357 6.98 14.14 9.82
N ALA A 358 7.28 12.87 10.10
CA ALA A 358 8.47 12.45 10.83
C ALA A 358 9.49 11.83 9.86
N ILE A 359 10.65 12.44 9.71
CA ILE A 359 11.76 11.96 8.87
C ILE A 359 12.76 11.29 9.80
N ILE A 360 12.84 9.96 9.74
CA ILE A 360 13.62 9.15 10.67
C ILE A 360 14.92 8.72 10.02
N TYR A 361 16.03 8.94 10.72
CA TYR A 361 17.38 8.70 10.23
C TYR A 361 18.30 8.23 11.36
N SER A 362 19.49 7.71 10.98
CA SER A 362 20.53 7.28 11.93
C SER A 362 21.86 8.05 11.79
N GLN A 363 22.09 8.69 10.65
CA GLN A 363 23.37 9.34 10.37
C GLN A 363 23.23 10.86 10.27
N LYS A 364 24.26 11.56 10.74
CA LYS A 364 24.29 13.03 10.69
C LYS A 364 24.37 13.61 9.26
N ALA A 365 24.82 12.80 8.30
CA ALA A 365 24.80 13.19 6.89
C ALA A 365 23.35 13.28 6.35
N ASP A 366 22.51 12.32 6.73
CA ASP A 366 21.08 12.31 6.35
C ASP A 366 20.33 13.48 6.97
N GLU A 367 20.62 13.79 8.26
CA GLU A 367 20.05 14.96 8.93
C GLU A 367 20.29 16.24 8.13
N ARG A 368 21.56 16.47 7.73
CA ARG A 368 21.94 17.66 6.97
C ARG A 368 21.29 17.71 5.58
N GLU A 369 21.16 16.57 4.94
CA GLU A 369 20.50 16.45 3.64
C GLU A 369 19.03 16.81 3.75
N TYR A 370 18.31 16.15 4.68
CA TYR A 370 16.86 16.37 4.83
C TYR A 370 16.51 17.73 5.41
N LEU A 371 17.35 18.35 6.25
CA LEU A 371 17.13 19.74 6.68
C LEU A 371 17.15 20.73 5.51
N LYS A 372 18.01 20.52 4.49
CA LYS A 372 17.98 21.33 3.27
C LYS A 372 16.67 21.13 2.49
N TYR A 373 16.17 19.89 2.41
CA TYR A 373 14.89 19.60 1.74
C TYR A 373 13.72 20.22 2.49
N VAL A 374 13.74 20.17 3.82
CA VAL A 374 12.72 20.81 4.67
C VAL A 374 12.73 22.33 4.44
N GLU A 375 13.91 22.98 4.49
CA GLU A 375 14.04 24.41 4.22
C GLU A 375 13.50 24.80 2.83
N TYR A 376 13.79 24.01 1.81
CA TYR A 376 13.27 24.21 0.47
C TYR A 376 11.74 24.10 0.42
N LEU A 377 11.15 23.06 1.05
CA LEU A 377 9.71 22.86 1.07
C LEU A 377 8.97 23.87 1.97
N GLN A 378 9.62 24.42 2.99
CA GLN A 378 9.12 25.57 3.75
C GLN A 378 8.98 26.81 2.86
N LYS A 379 10.00 27.12 2.05
CA LYS A 379 9.93 28.22 1.07
C LYS A 379 8.84 28.01 0.00
N LYS A 380 8.47 26.76 -0.27
CA LYS A 380 7.38 26.38 -1.20
C LYS A 380 6.02 26.26 -0.49
N ASN A 381 5.91 26.57 0.79
CA ASN A 381 4.70 26.48 1.61
C ASN A 381 4.11 25.06 1.75
N TYR A 382 4.94 24.02 1.66
CA TYR A 382 4.52 22.66 1.96
C TYR A 382 4.63 22.33 3.46
N LEU A 383 5.61 22.92 4.15
CA LEU A 383 5.95 22.62 5.54
C LEU A 383 5.93 23.89 6.40
N GLY A 384 5.55 23.75 7.67
CA GLY A 384 5.58 24.81 8.67
C GLY A 384 7.00 25.20 9.08
N ASP A 385 7.15 26.36 9.70
CA ASP A 385 8.45 26.94 10.05
C ASP A 385 9.13 26.22 11.22
N GLU A 386 8.36 25.61 12.13
CA GLU A 386 8.90 24.92 13.30
C GLU A 386 9.42 23.52 12.96
N VAL A 387 10.70 23.29 13.24
CA VAL A 387 11.37 21.99 13.02
C VAL A 387 11.79 21.41 14.36
N GLU A 388 11.29 20.24 14.68
CA GLU A 388 11.65 19.50 15.90
C GLU A 388 12.74 18.47 15.58
N LEU A 389 13.85 18.50 16.32
CA LEU A 389 14.90 17.47 16.26
C LEU A 389 14.78 16.56 17.48
N LEU A 390 14.46 15.30 17.26
CA LEU A 390 14.08 14.35 18.29
C LEU A 390 15.08 13.18 18.34
N GLU A 391 15.40 12.70 19.54
CA GLU A 391 16.02 11.39 19.75
C GLU A 391 14.93 10.36 20.02
N LEU A 392 15.07 9.17 19.44
CA LEU A 392 14.09 8.09 19.59
C LEU A 392 14.59 7.05 20.59
N GLU A 393 13.66 6.36 21.21
CA GLU A 393 13.94 5.13 21.96
C GLU A 393 14.45 4.04 21.04
N ASP A 394 15.19 3.08 21.61
CA ASP A 394 15.74 1.97 20.84
C ASP A 394 14.63 1.06 20.32
N VAL A 395 14.64 0.79 19.01
CA VAL A 395 13.67 -0.08 18.35
C VAL A 395 14.30 -1.43 18.07
N GLN A 396 13.96 -2.44 18.85
CA GLN A 396 14.36 -3.86 18.64
C GLN A 396 15.85 -4.06 18.24
N GLY A 397 16.77 -3.50 19.04
CA GLY A 397 18.20 -3.64 18.81
C GLY A 397 18.80 -2.64 17.81
N VAL A 398 18.01 -1.69 17.36
CA VAL A 398 18.50 -0.55 16.60
C VAL A 398 18.57 0.65 17.52
N VAL A 399 19.77 1.13 17.75
CA VAL A 399 20.08 2.23 18.65
C VAL A 399 20.42 3.50 17.86
N GLY A 400 20.19 4.66 18.48
CA GLY A 400 20.65 5.95 17.95
C GLY A 400 19.82 6.47 16.78
N LEU A 401 18.57 6.06 16.64
CA LEU A 401 17.63 6.66 15.71
C LEU A 401 17.22 8.05 16.18
N LYS A 402 17.09 8.95 15.22
CA LYS A 402 16.66 10.34 15.40
C LYS A 402 15.57 10.67 14.40
N ALA A 403 14.82 11.73 14.67
CA ALA A 403 13.81 12.22 13.75
C ALA A 403 13.86 13.73 13.57
N ILE A 404 13.61 14.19 12.36
CA ILE A 404 13.16 15.54 12.05
C ILE A 404 11.65 15.47 11.96
N ARG A 405 10.96 16.27 12.76
CA ARG A 405 9.48 16.34 12.69
C ARG A 405 9.07 17.77 12.39
N VAL A 406 8.16 17.92 11.43
CA VAL A 406 7.70 19.23 10.96
C VAL A 406 6.21 19.14 10.55
N GLU A 407 5.48 20.23 10.75
CA GLU A 407 4.07 20.33 10.37
C GLU A 407 3.92 20.37 8.85
N VAL A 408 2.93 19.63 8.32
CA VAL A 408 2.54 19.68 6.91
C VAL A 408 1.43 20.72 6.76
N LEU A 409 1.66 21.74 5.92
CA LEU A 409 0.69 22.81 5.70
C LEU A 409 -0.43 22.33 4.78
N TYR A 410 -1.66 22.60 5.20
CA TYR A 410 -2.86 22.28 4.44
C TYR A 410 -3.50 23.54 3.85
N HIS A 411 -3.60 23.58 2.53
CA HIS A 411 -4.19 24.69 1.79
C HIS A 411 -5.60 24.31 1.32
N LYS A 412 -6.62 24.96 1.92
CA LYS A 412 -8.03 24.69 1.60
C LYS A 412 -8.46 25.15 0.20
N ASP A 413 -7.83 26.19 -0.33
CA ASP A 413 -8.33 26.98 -1.44
C ASP A 413 -7.53 26.86 -2.76
N GLU A 414 -6.46 26.07 -2.78
CA GLU A 414 -5.72 25.84 -4.02
C GLU A 414 -6.30 24.64 -4.76
N ASP A 415 -6.92 24.95 -5.90
CA ASP A 415 -7.28 23.95 -6.91
C ASP A 415 -6.05 23.12 -7.23
N ALA A 416 -6.06 21.86 -6.79
CA ALA A 416 -4.97 20.90 -6.96
C ALA A 416 -4.70 20.55 -8.45
N SER A 417 -5.14 21.37 -9.38
CA SER A 417 -5.03 21.17 -10.82
C SER A 417 -3.74 21.72 -11.43
N GLU A 418 -2.96 22.55 -10.71
CA GLU A 418 -1.69 23.10 -11.22
C GLU A 418 -0.52 22.84 -10.26
N GLU A 419 -0.30 21.58 -9.91
CA GLU A 419 0.94 21.17 -9.26
C GLU A 419 2.08 21.24 -10.28
N LYS A 420 2.98 22.21 -10.13
CA LYS A 420 4.23 22.25 -10.88
C LYS A 420 5.06 21.02 -10.47
N ALA A 421 5.27 20.11 -11.42
CA ALA A 421 6.23 19.03 -11.26
C ALA A 421 7.60 19.62 -10.90
N LEU A 422 8.33 18.98 -9.97
CA LEU A 422 9.72 19.33 -9.70
C LEU A 422 10.52 19.33 -10.99
N THR A 423 11.05 20.48 -11.35
CA THR A 423 11.91 20.61 -12.53
C THR A 423 13.37 20.33 -12.17
N TYR A 424 14.19 20.07 -13.19
CA TYR A 424 15.64 19.92 -13.00
C TYR A 424 16.27 21.19 -12.40
N GLU A 425 15.73 22.37 -12.72
CA GLU A 425 16.16 23.66 -12.19
C GLU A 425 15.90 23.79 -10.69
N ASP A 426 14.71 23.36 -10.21
CA ASP A 426 14.38 23.32 -8.79
C ASP A 426 15.35 22.42 -7.99
N LEU A 427 15.86 21.37 -8.61
CA LEU A 427 16.81 20.46 -8.00
C LEU A 427 18.20 21.08 -7.85
N MET A 428 18.64 21.84 -8.84
CA MET A 428 19.97 22.45 -8.84
C MET A 428 20.10 23.60 -7.81
N GLU A 429 18.99 24.30 -7.49
CA GLU A 429 18.96 25.29 -6.40
C GLU A 429 19.19 24.70 -5.00
N VAL A 430 18.79 23.43 -4.78
CA VAL A 430 18.93 22.76 -3.46
C VAL A 430 20.32 22.16 -3.25
N LEU A 431 21.03 21.84 -4.35
CA LEU A 431 22.34 21.16 -4.28
C LEU A 431 23.53 22.12 -4.22
N HIS A 432 23.33 23.41 -4.42
CA HIS A 432 24.29 24.48 -4.24
C HIS A 432 24.09 25.23 -2.91
#